data_5032b39447e94251c3d26407f09f6d36
#
_entry.id   5032b39447e94251c3d26407f09f6d36
#
_cell.length_a   1.000
_cell.length_b   1.000
_cell.length_c   1.000
_cell.angle_alpha   90.00
_cell.angle_beta   90.00
_cell.angle_gamma   90.00
#
_symmetry.space_group_name_H-M   'P 1'
#
loop_
_entity.id
_entity.type
_entity.pdbx_description
1 polymer ?
#
loop_
_entity_poly.entity_id
_entity_poly.type
_entity_poly.pdbx_seq_one_letter_code
_entity_poly.pdbx_strand_id
1 'polypeptide(L)'
;MNNKFRIPKATAKRLPLYYRYLLLLNDEGKDKVSSTELAEAVQVDSASIRRDFSYFGALGKRGYGYDVKNLLSFFKKILNQDTLTNVALVGVGNLGHALLNYNFKRSNNIRISCAFDINPEITGKITQGVPVYSMDEM
;
A
#
# COMPACT_ATOMS: atom_id res chain seq x y z
N MET A 1 3.01 -20.26 3.35
CA MET A 1 3.93 -20.45 4.49
C MET A 1 4.15 -19.13 5.18
N ASN A 2 3.70 -19.05 6.41
CA ASN A 2 3.71 -17.83 7.20
C ASN A 2 5.11 -17.59 7.79
N ASN A 3 5.99 -16.98 7.04
CA ASN A 3 7.13 -16.32 7.67
C ASN A 3 6.61 -14.97 8.22
N LYS A 4 5.93 -15.03 9.35
CA LYS A 4 5.48 -13.85 10.08
C LYS A 4 6.73 -13.20 10.68
N PHE A 5 7.34 -12.30 9.93
CA PHE A 5 8.22 -11.32 10.54
C PHE A 5 7.43 -10.66 11.67
N ARG A 6 7.89 -10.84 12.89
CA ARG A 6 7.27 -10.21 14.04
C ARG A 6 7.69 -8.74 14.07
N ILE A 7 7.03 -7.97 13.22
CA ILE A 7 7.35 -6.57 13.00
C ILE A 7 6.70 -5.76 14.13
N PRO A 8 7.44 -4.88 14.82
CA PRO A 8 6.86 -3.95 15.78
C PRO A 8 5.78 -3.09 15.12
N LYS A 9 4.72 -2.79 15.86
CA LYS A 9 3.60 -1.97 15.38
C LYS A 9 4.05 -0.60 14.84
N ALA A 10 5.05 -0.01 15.49
CA ALA A 10 5.63 1.26 15.05
C ALA A 10 6.31 1.14 13.68
N THR A 11 7.08 0.08 13.46
CA THR A 11 7.71 -0.23 12.16
C THR A 11 6.65 -0.45 11.09
N ALA A 12 5.62 -1.26 11.37
CA ALA A 12 4.54 -1.53 10.41
C ALA A 12 3.83 -0.26 9.92
N LYS A 13 3.64 0.73 10.82
CA LYS A 13 3.04 2.02 10.45
C LYS A 13 3.90 2.86 9.50
N ARG A 14 5.23 2.67 9.52
CA ARG A 14 6.17 3.42 8.67
C ARG A 14 6.40 2.79 7.29
N LEU A 15 6.13 1.49 7.13
CA LEU A 15 6.37 0.80 5.85
C LEU A 15 5.69 1.44 4.65
N PRO A 16 4.42 1.89 4.71
CA PRO A 16 3.79 2.58 3.59
C PRO A 16 4.47 3.90 3.22
N LEU A 17 5.03 4.63 4.19
CA LEU A 17 5.79 5.86 3.95
C LEU A 17 7.06 5.56 3.17
N TYR A 18 7.82 4.55 3.60
CA TYR A 18 9.04 4.11 2.90
C TYR A 18 8.72 3.67 1.47
N TYR A 19 7.70 2.85 1.30
CA TYR A 19 7.28 2.36 0.00
C TYR A 19 6.89 3.49 -0.96
N ARG A 20 6.10 4.46 -0.50
CA ARG A 20 5.68 5.60 -1.30
C ARG A 20 6.86 6.44 -1.77
N TYR A 21 7.84 6.70 -0.90
CA TYR A 21 9.01 7.47 -1.27
C TYR A 21 9.91 6.70 -2.24
N LEU A 22 10.08 5.40 -2.04
CA LEU A 22 10.84 4.55 -2.96
C LEU A 22 10.22 4.50 -4.36
N LEU A 23 8.89 4.56 -4.47
CA LEU A 23 8.21 4.70 -5.77
C LEU A 23 8.62 5.99 -6.48
N LEU A 24 8.65 7.13 -5.76
CA LEU A 24 9.09 8.41 -6.33
C LEU A 24 10.54 8.33 -6.81
N LEU A 25 11.44 7.78 -6.00
CA LEU A 25 12.85 7.60 -6.40
C LEU A 25 13.01 6.71 -7.64
N ASN A 26 12.23 5.65 -7.72
CA ASN A 26 12.26 4.77 -8.89
C ASN A 26 11.74 5.48 -10.15
N ASP A 27 10.70 6.29 -10.04
CA ASP A 27 10.14 7.07 -11.14
C ASP A 27 11.12 8.16 -11.62
N GLU A 28 11.93 8.70 -10.71
CA GLU A 28 13.04 9.61 -11.00
C GLU A 28 14.29 8.91 -11.56
N GLY A 29 14.27 7.59 -11.67
CA GLY A 29 15.39 6.80 -12.16
C GLY A 29 16.55 6.66 -11.18
N LYS A 30 16.31 6.85 -9.90
CA LYS A 30 17.33 6.74 -8.86
C LYS A 30 17.54 5.29 -8.45
N ASP A 31 18.77 4.81 -8.57
CA ASP A 31 19.11 3.41 -8.30
C ASP A 31 19.41 3.13 -6.82
N LYS A 32 19.90 4.12 -6.08
CA LYS A 32 20.33 3.95 -4.69
C LYS A 32 19.83 5.06 -3.79
N VAL A 33 19.59 4.73 -2.52
CA VAL A 33 19.19 5.66 -1.46
C VAL A 33 19.92 5.33 -0.16
N SER A 34 20.40 6.35 0.54
CA SER A 34 20.97 6.19 1.89
C SER A 34 19.87 6.24 2.97
N SER A 35 20.19 5.71 4.17
CA SER A 35 19.28 5.85 5.32
C SER A 35 19.10 7.31 5.73
N THR A 36 20.09 8.16 5.53
CA THR A 36 20.03 9.60 5.83
C THR A 36 19.09 10.30 4.88
N GLU A 37 19.23 10.06 3.59
CA GLU A 37 18.35 10.64 2.57
C GLU A 37 16.89 10.20 2.74
N LEU A 38 16.69 8.91 3.01
CA LEU A 38 15.36 8.40 3.30
C LEU A 38 14.77 9.03 4.58
N ALA A 39 15.61 9.22 5.61
CA ALA A 39 15.25 9.85 6.88
C ALA A 39 14.72 11.29 6.68
N GLU A 40 15.44 12.08 5.90
CA GLU A 40 15.05 13.45 5.57
C GLU A 40 13.70 13.49 4.82
N ALA A 41 13.54 12.60 3.86
CA ALA A 41 12.34 12.58 3.02
C ALA A 41 11.08 12.14 3.78
N VAL A 42 11.19 11.12 4.63
CA VAL A 42 10.02 10.56 5.35
C VAL A 42 9.87 11.10 6.77
N GLN A 43 10.74 12.02 7.21
CA GLN A 43 10.74 12.63 8.54
C GLN A 43 10.82 11.59 9.68
N VAL A 44 11.68 10.59 9.49
CA VAL A 44 12.00 9.54 10.46
C VAL A 44 13.51 9.52 10.64
N ASP A 45 14.01 9.40 11.86
CA ASP A 45 15.45 9.38 12.07
C ASP A 45 16.13 8.16 11.43
N SER A 46 17.36 8.34 10.96
CA SER A 46 18.08 7.31 10.22
C SER A 46 18.39 6.05 11.01
N ALA A 47 18.49 6.16 12.35
CA ALA A 47 18.68 4.99 13.23
C ALA A 47 17.41 4.14 13.30
N SER A 48 16.23 4.77 13.36
CA SER A 48 14.94 4.08 13.27
C SER A 48 14.77 3.37 11.94
N ILE A 49 15.14 4.01 10.83
CA ILE A 49 15.08 3.38 9.49
C ILE A 49 16.00 2.15 9.43
N ARG A 50 17.22 2.25 9.90
CA ARG A 50 18.14 1.10 9.94
C ARG A 50 17.61 -0.03 10.82
N ARG A 51 16.99 0.31 11.95
CA ARG A 51 16.34 -0.67 12.83
C ARG A 51 15.14 -1.31 12.16
N ASP A 52 14.28 -0.51 11.52
CA ASP A 52 13.12 -1.02 10.78
C ASP A 52 13.55 -2.00 9.69
N PHE A 53 14.56 -1.65 8.91
CA PHE A 53 15.05 -2.52 7.83
C PHE A 53 15.76 -3.77 8.35
N SER A 54 16.34 -3.73 9.56
CA SER A 54 16.96 -4.90 10.18
C SER A 54 15.97 -6.04 10.50
N TYR A 55 14.67 -5.72 10.70
CA TYR A 55 13.63 -6.74 10.88
C TYR A 55 13.38 -7.57 9.62
N PHE A 56 13.80 -7.10 8.49
CA PHE A 56 13.63 -7.74 7.18
C PHE A 56 14.91 -8.36 6.63
N GLY A 57 15.98 -8.35 7.40
CA GLY A 57 17.29 -8.80 6.98
C GLY A 57 18.19 -7.67 6.47
N ALA A 58 19.37 -8.02 6.01
CA ALA A 58 20.36 -7.06 5.51
C ALA A 58 19.98 -6.57 4.10
N LEU A 59 19.15 -5.53 4.02
CA LEU A 59 18.68 -4.94 2.77
C LEU A 59 19.68 -3.94 2.16
N GLY A 60 20.71 -3.56 2.89
CA GLY A 60 21.72 -2.59 2.46
C GLY A 60 23.14 -2.99 2.83
N LYS A 61 24.12 -2.38 2.15
CA LYS A 61 25.55 -2.51 2.47
C LYS A 61 26.06 -1.21 3.08
N ARG A 62 26.84 -1.34 4.14
CA ARG A 62 27.49 -0.19 4.80
C ARG A 62 28.31 0.59 3.76
N GLY A 63 28.11 1.90 3.68
CA GLY A 63 28.79 2.79 2.74
C GLY A 63 28.22 2.84 1.32
N TYR A 64 27.29 1.92 0.95
CA TYR A 64 26.69 1.86 -0.39
C TYR A 64 25.22 2.23 -0.42
N GLY A 65 24.57 2.32 0.75
CA GLY A 65 23.13 2.56 0.83
C GLY A 65 22.29 1.33 0.43
N TYR A 66 21.06 1.60 0.04
CA TYR A 66 20.08 0.59 -0.34
C TYR A 66 19.78 0.69 -1.83
N ASP A 67 19.62 -0.44 -2.49
CA ASP A 67 19.15 -0.52 -3.87
C ASP A 67 17.63 -0.26 -3.90
N VAL A 68 17.21 0.75 -4.66
CA VAL A 68 15.82 1.21 -4.72
C VAL A 68 14.90 0.12 -5.27
N LYS A 69 15.30 -0.55 -6.35
CA LYS A 69 14.49 -1.60 -6.98
C LYS A 69 14.33 -2.82 -6.08
N ASN A 70 15.39 -3.21 -5.38
CA ASN A 70 15.35 -4.32 -4.43
C ASN A 70 14.42 -4.01 -3.24
N LEU A 71 14.51 -2.80 -2.67
CA LEU A 71 13.61 -2.36 -1.61
C LEU A 71 12.15 -2.32 -2.07
N LEU A 72 11.89 -1.78 -3.25
CA LEU A 72 10.54 -1.74 -3.82
C LEU A 72 9.97 -3.13 -4.00
N SER A 73 10.73 -4.06 -4.59
CA SER A 73 10.30 -5.45 -4.77
C SER A 73 9.97 -6.11 -3.44
N PHE A 74 10.80 -5.86 -2.44
CA PHE A 74 10.62 -6.40 -1.10
C PHE A 74 9.36 -5.83 -0.40
N PHE A 75 9.19 -4.50 -0.41
CA PHE A 75 8.02 -3.87 0.20
C PHE A 75 6.72 -4.16 -0.54
N LYS A 76 6.75 -4.32 -1.86
CA LYS A 76 5.58 -4.81 -2.62
C LYS A 76 5.04 -6.12 -2.06
N LYS A 77 5.91 -7.08 -1.81
CA LYS A 77 5.51 -8.38 -1.24
C LYS A 77 4.94 -8.24 0.17
N ILE A 78 5.60 -7.47 1.05
CA ILE A 78 5.15 -7.30 2.43
C ILE A 78 3.81 -6.58 2.51
N LEU A 79 3.61 -5.57 1.66
CA LEU A 79 2.39 -4.77 1.62
C LEU A 79 1.30 -5.38 0.71
N ASN A 80 1.52 -6.59 0.19
CA ASN A 80 0.63 -7.26 -0.76
C ASN A 80 0.28 -6.40 -2.00
N GLN A 81 1.23 -5.57 -2.44
CA GLN A 81 1.06 -4.71 -3.61
C GLN A 81 1.43 -5.41 -4.93
N ASP A 82 1.89 -6.64 -4.88
CA ASP A 82 2.22 -7.50 -6.01
C ASP A 82 1.03 -8.37 -6.46
N THR A 83 -0.05 -8.41 -5.68
CA THR A 83 -1.25 -9.18 -5.99
C THR A 83 -2.49 -8.30 -6.01
N LEU A 84 -3.42 -8.61 -6.93
CA LEU A 84 -4.70 -7.91 -6.98
C LEU A 84 -5.55 -8.29 -5.77
N THR A 85 -5.89 -7.30 -4.95
CA THR A 85 -6.76 -7.47 -3.78
C THR A 85 -8.18 -7.02 -4.13
N ASN A 86 -9.15 -7.92 -3.98
CA ASN A 86 -10.56 -7.58 -4.10
C ASN A 86 -11.07 -7.05 -2.75
N VAL A 87 -11.77 -5.92 -2.81
CA VAL A 87 -12.38 -5.30 -1.63
C VAL A 87 -13.87 -5.04 -1.87
N ALA A 88 -14.64 -5.03 -0.80
CA ALA A 88 -16.03 -4.59 -0.80
C ALA A 88 -16.10 -3.15 -0.26
N LEU A 89 -16.92 -2.33 -0.89
CA LEU A 89 -17.21 -0.98 -0.44
C LEU A 89 -18.53 -0.97 0.34
N VAL A 90 -18.54 -0.44 1.54
CA VAL A 90 -19.75 -0.28 2.34
C VAL A 90 -20.10 1.21 2.42
N GLY A 91 -21.27 1.57 1.89
CA GLY A 91 -21.72 2.95 1.73
C GLY A 91 -21.36 3.54 0.36
N VAL A 92 -22.38 3.80 -0.47
CA VAL A 92 -22.25 4.36 -1.82
C VAL A 92 -22.84 5.78 -1.86
N GLY A 93 -22.46 6.60 -0.87
CA GLY A 93 -22.73 8.04 -0.87
C GLY A 93 -21.69 8.81 -1.70
N ASN A 94 -21.54 10.10 -1.44
CA ASN A 94 -20.61 10.95 -2.19
C ASN A 94 -19.19 10.42 -2.20
N LEU A 95 -18.67 10.01 -1.05
CA LEU A 95 -17.32 9.44 -0.95
C LEU A 95 -17.24 8.06 -1.64
N GLY A 96 -18.26 7.21 -1.45
CA GLY A 96 -18.33 5.91 -2.10
C GLY A 96 -18.31 6.02 -3.62
N HIS A 97 -19.07 6.93 -4.20
CA HIS A 97 -19.05 7.23 -5.62
C HIS A 97 -17.67 7.69 -6.10
N ALA A 98 -17.01 8.59 -5.35
CA ALA A 98 -15.67 9.04 -5.67
C ALA A 98 -14.66 7.88 -5.68
N LEU A 99 -14.76 6.96 -4.71
CA LEU A 99 -13.93 5.76 -4.64
C LEU A 99 -14.20 4.78 -5.79
N LEU A 100 -15.47 4.59 -6.19
CA LEU A 100 -15.81 3.75 -7.34
C LEU A 100 -15.25 4.29 -8.66
N ASN A 101 -15.15 5.62 -8.80
CA ASN A 101 -14.55 6.27 -9.97
C ASN A 101 -13.02 6.23 -9.96
N TYR A 102 -12.40 5.98 -8.82
CA TYR A 102 -10.94 5.96 -8.71
C TYR A 102 -10.35 4.65 -9.23
N ASN A 103 -9.32 4.76 -10.07
CA ASN A 103 -8.67 3.58 -10.64
C ASN A 103 -7.57 3.03 -9.72
N PHE A 104 -7.96 2.28 -8.71
CA PHE A 104 -7.03 1.65 -7.76
C PHE A 104 -6.11 0.61 -8.40
N LYS A 105 -6.50 -0.04 -9.49
CA LYS A 105 -5.67 -1.05 -10.16
C LYS A 105 -4.37 -0.47 -10.67
N ARG A 106 -4.41 0.78 -11.11
CA ARG A 106 -3.25 1.45 -11.70
C ARG A 106 -2.20 1.82 -10.64
N SER A 107 -2.63 2.10 -9.43
CA SER A 107 -1.74 2.62 -8.37
C SER A 107 -1.52 1.64 -7.22
N ASN A 108 -2.50 0.81 -6.85
CA ASN A 108 -2.46 0.04 -5.60
C ASN A 108 -2.81 -1.45 -5.72
N ASN A 109 -3.02 -1.98 -6.93
CA ASN A 109 -3.49 -3.36 -7.13
C ASN A 109 -4.74 -3.73 -6.30
N ILE A 110 -5.64 -2.77 -6.12
CA ILE A 110 -6.93 -2.95 -5.44
C ILE A 110 -8.05 -2.89 -6.47
N ARG A 111 -9.05 -3.74 -6.31
CA ARG A 111 -10.29 -3.70 -7.08
C ARG A 111 -11.48 -3.74 -6.16
N ILE A 112 -12.35 -2.75 -6.24
CA ILE A 112 -13.68 -2.81 -5.62
C ILE A 112 -14.51 -3.76 -6.48
N SER A 113 -14.83 -4.94 -5.96
CA SER A 113 -15.55 -6.00 -6.69
C SER A 113 -17.05 -6.00 -6.42
N CYS A 114 -17.48 -5.46 -5.29
CA CYS A 114 -18.86 -5.27 -4.93
C CYS A 114 -19.01 -4.10 -3.97
N ALA A 115 -20.23 -3.60 -3.84
CA ALA A 115 -20.58 -2.57 -2.87
C ALA A 115 -21.87 -2.92 -2.14
N PHE A 116 -22.08 -2.35 -0.97
CA PHE A 116 -23.27 -2.51 -0.14
C PHE A 116 -23.80 -1.15 0.29
N ASP A 117 -25.11 -1.00 0.27
CA ASP A 117 -25.78 0.21 0.75
C ASP A 117 -27.15 -0.12 1.37
N ILE A 118 -27.68 0.78 2.16
CA ILE A 118 -29.02 0.69 2.75
C ILE A 118 -30.08 1.33 1.84
N ASN A 119 -29.67 2.15 0.87
CA ASN A 119 -30.63 2.88 0.01
C ASN A 119 -31.21 1.94 -1.06
N PRO A 120 -32.53 1.66 -1.03
CA PRO A 120 -33.15 0.76 -2.00
C PRO A 120 -33.17 1.29 -3.44
N GLU A 121 -32.92 2.59 -3.64
CA GLU A 121 -32.85 3.18 -4.99
C GLU A 121 -31.61 2.78 -5.75
N ILE A 122 -30.51 2.40 -5.04
CA ILE A 122 -29.24 2.03 -5.65
C ILE A 122 -28.88 0.55 -5.49
N THR A 123 -29.50 -0.16 -4.54
CA THR A 123 -29.32 -1.61 -4.38
C THR A 123 -29.95 -2.39 -5.54
N GLY A 124 -29.31 -3.52 -5.90
CA GLY A 124 -29.70 -4.31 -7.05
C GLY A 124 -29.32 -3.73 -8.41
N LYS A 125 -28.56 -2.63 -8.41
CA LYS A 125 -28.05 -1.95 -9.62
C LYS A 125 -26.53 -2.04 -9.71
N ILE A 126 -26.02 -1.70 -10.88
CA ILE A 126 -24.58 -1.60 -11.14
C ILE A 126 -24.18 -0.12 -11.18
N THR A 127 -23.24 0.27 -10.34
CA THR A 127 -22.70 1.64 -10.29
C THR A 127 -21.22 1.60 -10.68
N GLN A 128 -20.85 2.32 -11.74
CA GLN A 128 -19.48 2.35 -12.26
C GLN A 128 -18.88 0.93 -12.52
N GLY A 129 -19.72 0.01 -13.03
CA GLY A 129 -19.33 -1.36 -13.29
C GLY A 129 -19.26 -2.26 -12.05
N VAL A 130 -19.67 -1.77 -10.88
CA VAL A 130 -19.66 -2.51 -9.60
C VAL A 130 -21.09 -2.79 -9.15
N PRO A 131 -21.44 -4.06 -8.86
CA PRO A 131 -22.77 -4.39 -8.34
C PRO A 131 -22.93 -3.87 -6.91
N VAL A 132 -24.10 -3.27 -6.63
CA VAL A 132 -24.47 -2.77 -5.31
C VAL A 132 -25.56 -3.67 -4.72
N TYR A 133 -25.26 -4.25 -3.57
CA TYR A 133 -26.13 -5.17 -2.84
C TYR A 133 -26.77 -4.48 -1.63
N SER A 134 -27.86 -5.04 -1.13
CA SER A 134 -28.42 -4.66 0.16
C SER A 134 -27.49 -5.08 1.30
N MET A 135 -27.52 -4.36 2.42
CA MET A 135 -26.78 -4.74 3.62
C MET A 135 -27.18 -6.12 4.17
N ASP A 136 -28.38 -6.59 3.89
CA ASP A 136 -28.87 -7.91 4.30
C ASP A 136 -28.18 -9.07 3.55
N GLU A 137 -27.49 -8.75 2.45
CA GLU A 137 -26.77 -9.72 1.60
C GLU A 137 -25.27 -9.79 1.94
N MET A 138 -24.82 -9.06 2.96
CA MET A 138 -23.39 -8.98 3.35
C MET A 138 -22.88 -10.19 4.15
#